data_3a33a75d008ff4446159f9c15cfba21c
#
_entry.id   3a33a75d008ff4446159f9c15cfba21c
#
_cell.length_a   1.000
_cell.length_b   1.000
_cell.length_c   1.000
_cell.angle_alpha   90.00
_cell.angle_beta   90.00
_cell.angle_gamma   90.00
#
_symmetry.space_group_name_H-M   'P 1'
#
loop_
_entity.id
_entity.type
_entity.pdbx_description
1 polymer ?
#
loop_
_entity_poly.entity_id
_entity_poly.type
_entity_poly.pdbx_seq_one_letter_code
_entity_poly.pdbx_strand_id
1 'polypeptide(L)'
;MKKIKIFDPAMCCPTGLCGTNINPELMRIAVVIESLKKQGIIVTRHNLRDEPQVYVSNKTVNDFLQKHGADALPITLVDGEIAVSQTYPTTKQMSEWTGVNLDFMPVK
;
A
#
# COMPACT_ATOMS: atom_id res chain seq x y z
N MET A 1 -16.32 7.24 -2.42
CA MET A 1 -15.00 6.65 -2.62
C MET A 1 -14.34 6.38 -1.30
N LYS A 2 -13.60 5.29 -1.23
CA LYS A 2 -12.92 4.90 0.00
C LYS A 2 -11.56 5.56 0.09
N LYS A 3 -11.16 5.91 1.30
CA LYS A 3 -9.81 6.41 1.55
C LYS A 3 -8.88 5.22 1.73
N ILE A 4 -7.86 5.16 0.89
CA ILE A 4 -6.91 4.04 0.93
C ILE A 4 -5.55 4.56 1.34
N LYS A 5 -4.97 3.93 2.35
CA LYS A 5 -3.62 4.25 2.83
C LYS A 5 -2.82 2.96 2.89
N ILE A 6 -1.62 3.00 2.34
CA ILE A 6 -0.73 1.85 2.33
C ILE A 6 0.48 2.16 3.20
N PHE A 7 0.74 1.28 4.16
CA PHE A 7 1.87 1.43 5.09
C PHE A 7 2.91 0.38 4.73
N ASP A 8 3.96 0.79 4.04
CA ASP A 8 5.02 -0.11 3.59
C ASP A 8 5.97 -0.49 4.72
N PRO A 9 6.65 -1.64 4.61
CA PRO A 9 7.77 -1.92 5.51
C PRO A 9 8.93 -0.99 5.20
N ALA A 10 9.92 -0.96 6.09
CA ALA A 10 11.10 -0.13 5.87
C ALA A 10 11.82 -0.60 4.60
N MET A 11 12.00 0.30 3.64
CA MET A 11 12.67 -0.03 2.39
C MET A 11 13.26 1.23 1.78
N CYS A 12 14.31 1.08 1.00
CA CYS A 12 14.96 2.24 0.39
C CYS A 12 14.26 2.71 -0.87
N CYS A 13 13.49 1.85 -1.52
CA CYS A 13 12.93 2.16 -2.83
C CYS A 13 11.51 1.60 -2.96
N PRO A 14 10.49 2.41 -2.69
CA PRO A 14 9.10 1.92 -2.72
C PRO A 14 8.63 1.47 -4.10
N THR A 15 9.31 1.93 -5.17
CA THR A 15 8.93 1.52 -6.51
C THR A 15 9.37 0.11 -6.87
N GLY A 16 10.29 -0.45 -6.07
CA GLY A 16 10.80 -1.78 -6.33
C GLY A 16 11.90 -1.84 -7.38
N LEU A 17 12.37 -0.68 -7.83
CA LEU A 17 13.39 -0.61 -8.88
C LEU A 17 14.79 -0.35 -8.34
N CYS A 18 14.96 -0.32 -7.04
CA CYS A 18 16.21 0.03 -6.39
C CYS A 18 17.09 -1.21 -6.25
N GLY A 19 18.38 -1.05 -6.56
CA GLY A 19 19.34 -2.14 -6.38
C GLY A 19 19.24 -3.19 -7.45
N THR A 20 19.76 -4.37 -7.15
CA THR A 20 19.82 -5.48 -8.09
C THR A 20 18.55 -6.34 -8.08
N ASN A 21 17.73 -6.20 -7.05
CA ASN A 21 16.52 -6.98 -6.92
C ASN A 21 15.32 -6.13 -7.26
N ILE A 22 14.57 -6.55 -8.28
CA ILE A 22 13.35 -5.87 -8.66
C ILE A 22 12.18 -6.64 -8.08
N ASN A 23 11.32 -5.94 -7.34
CA ASN A 23 10.15 -6.55 -6.71
C ASN A 23 8.92 -6.28 -7.56
N PRO A 24 8.37 -7.30 -8.24
CA PRO A 24 7.21 -7.10 -9.11
C PRO A 24 5.98 -6.57 -8.38
N GLU A 25 5.80 -6.95 -7.11
CA GLU A 25 4.67 -6.46 -6.34
C GLU A 25 4.75 -4.98 -6.07
N LEU A 26 5.94 -4.48 -5.76
CA LEU A 26 6.11 -3.05 -5.54
C LEU A 26 5.89 -2.27 -6.84
N MET A 27 6.36 -2.81 -7.95
CA MET A 27 6.13 -2.18 -9.24
C MET A 27 4.65 -2.16 -9.59
N ARG A 28 3.97 -3.27 -9.37
CA ARG A 28 2.55 -3.37 -9.66
C ARG A 28 1.74 -2.36 -8.86
N ILE A 29 1.98 -2.30 -7.55
CA ILE A 29 1.19 -1.39 -6.70
C ILE A 29 1.50 0.07 -7.04
N ALA A 30 2.73 0.38 -7.42
CA ALA A 30 3.08 1.73 -7.81
C ALA A 30 2.31 2.15 -9.07
N VAL A 31 2.20 1.25 -10.04
CA VAL A 31 1.45 1.52 -11.28
C VAL A 31 -0.04 1.68 -10.98
N VAL A 32 -0.58 0.83 -10.10
CA VAL A 32 -1.98 0.93 -9.72
C VAL A 32 -2.28 2.28 -9.06
N ILE A 33 -1.41 2.69 -8.14
CA ILE A 33 -1.59 3.97 -7.46
C ILE A 33 -1.53 5.12 -8.45
N GLU A 34 -0.59 5.08 -9.38
CA GLU A 34 -0.45 6.12 -10.38
C GLU A 34 -1.68 6.19 -11.28
N SER A 35 -2.21 5.03 -11.70
CA SER A 35 -3.40 4.98 -12.52
C SER A 35 -4.61 5.56 -11.81
N LEU A 36 -4.75 5.25 -10.52
CA LEU A 36 -5.84 5.80 -9.72
C LEU A 36 -5.72 7.30 -9.55
N LYS A 37 -4.48 7.78 -9.39
CA LYS A 37 -4.23 9.21 -9.28
C LYS A 37 -4.71 9.94 -10.52
N LYS A 38 -4.51 9.37 -11.69
CA LYS A 38 -4.97 9.96 -12.94
C LYS A 38 -6.49 10.00 -13.04
N GLN A 39 -7.16 9.14 -12.29
CA GLN A 39 -8.62 9.11 -12.23
C GLN A 39 -9.17 10.01 -11.12
N GLY A 40 -8.30 10.74 -10.43
CA GLY A 40 -8.71 11.61 -9.33
C GLY A 40 -8.77 10.92 -7.99
N ILE A 41 -8.28 9.70 -7.89
CA ILE A 41 -8.31 8.95 -6.63
C ILE A 41 -6.91 8.92 -6.04
N ILE A 42 -6.79 9.43 -4.81
CA ILE A 42 -5.49 9.52 -4.15
C ILE A 42 -5.33 8.37 -3.16
N VAL A 43 -4.29 7.58 -3.35
CA VAL A 43 -3.90 6.53 -2.41
C VAL A 43 -2.64 7.02 -1.71
N THR A 44 -2.74 7.20 -0.41
CA THR A 44 -1.60 7.65 0.39
C THR A 44 -0.70 6.47 0.69
N ARG A 45 0.60 6.68 0.56
CA ARG A 45 1.58 5.63 0.80
C ARG A 45 2.67 6.13 1.73
N HIS A 46 3.00 5.33 2.73
CA HIS A 46 4.01 5.67 3.73
C HIS A 46 5.06 4.59 3.79
N ASN A 47 6.29 4.98 4.12
CA ASN A 47 7.40 4.06 4.27
C ASN A 47 7.90 4.17 5.71
N LEU A 48 8.00 3.04 6.39
CA LEU A 48 8.42 3.03 7.79
C LEU A 48 9.79 3.66 8.00
N ARG A 49 10.68 3.50 7.03
CA ARG A 49 12.01 4.08 7.12
C ARG A 49 11.98 5.61 7.14
N ASP A 50 11.12 6.20 6.32
CA ASP A 50 11.08 7.64 6.15
C ASP A 50 10.10 8.32 7.08
N GLU A 51 9.04 7.65 7.45
CA GLU A 51 7.95 8.24 8.21
C GLU A 51 7.51 7.35 9.38
N PRO A 52 8.43 6.96 10.27
CA PRO A 52 8.04 6.08 11.38
C PRO A 52 6.98 6.70 12.30
N GLN A 53 6.98 8.02 12.42
CA GLN A 53 6.01 8.70 13.28
C GLN A 53 4.57 8.52 12.80
N VAL A 54 4.37 8.32 11.50
CA VAL A 54 3.02 8.11 10.96
C VAL A 54 2.45 6.78 11.46
N TYR A 55 3.31 5.78 11.60
CA TYR A 55 2.91 4.46 12.07
C TYR A 55 2.55 4.50 13.55
N VAL A 56 3.31 5.25 14.33
CA VAL A 56 3.05 5.37 15.76
C VAL A 56 1.81 6.20 16.02
N SER A 57 1.61 7.27 15.25
CA SER A 57 0.48 8.17 15.48
C SER A 57 -0.85 7.61 14.99
N ASN A 58 -0.82 6.62 14.10
CA ASN A 58 -2.06 5.96 13.66
C ASN A 58 -2.34 4.79 14.60
N LYS A 59 -3.34 4.97 15.45
CA LYS A 59 -3.64 4.00 16.49
C LYS A 59 -3.92 2.61 15.92
N THR A 60 -4.68 2.54 14.85
CA THR A 60 -5.03 1.25 14.24
C THR A 60 -3.77 0.51 13.78
N VAL A 61 -2.87 1.21 13.08
CA VAL A 61 -1.64 0.61 12.60
C VAL A 61 -0.71 0.28 13.75
N ASN A 62 -0.56 1.20 14.70
CA ASN A 62 0.34 1.00 15.82
C ASN A 62 -0.07 -0.21 16.66
N ASP A 63 -1.36 -0.31 16.98
CA ASP A 63 -1.86 -1.44 17.77
C ASP A 63 -1.63 -2.76 17.04
N PHE A 64 -1.85 -2.76 15.73
CA PHE A 64 -1.66 -3.96 14.93
C PHE A 64 -0.19 -4.37 14.90
N LEU A 65 0.70 -3.40 14.75
CA LEU A 65 2.13 -3.67 14.72
C LEU A 65 2.64 -4.17 16.06
N GLN A 66 2.13 -3.62 17.17
CA GLN A 66 2.54 -4.09 18.49
C GLN A 66 2.09 -5.52 18.75
N LYS A 67 0.97 -5.90 18.17
CA LYS A 67 0.43 -7.24 18.34
C LYS A 67 1.11 -8.26 17.44
N HIS A 68 1.41 -7.89 16.22
CA HIS A 68 1.93 -8.82 15.20
C HIS A 68 3.36 -8.57 14.77
N GLY A 69 3.94 -7.44 15.15
CA GLY A 69 5.31 -7.10 14.78
C GLY A 69 5.43 -6.55 13.37
N ALA A 70 6.66 -6.26 12.97
CA ALA A 70 6.94 -5.67 11.67
C ALA A 70 6.57 -6.61 10.51
N ASP A 71 6.42 -7.89 10.77
CA ASP A 71 6.03 -8.85 9.75
C ASP A 71 4.60 -8.61 9.25
N ALA A 72 3.82 -7.80 9.97
CA ALA A 72 2.47 -7.46 9.54
C ALA A 72 2.46 -6.52 8.33
N LEU A 73 3.56 -5.84 8.08
CA LEU A 73 3.67 -4.92 6.95
C LEU A 73 3.87 -5.67 5.65
N PRO A 74 3.39 -5.18 4.54
CA PRO A 74 2.62 -3.93 4.39
C PRO A 74 1.19 -4.06 4.88
N ILE A 75 0.66 -2.94 5.37
CA ILE A 75 -0.72 -2.86 5.84
C ILE A 75 -1.48 -1.88 4.96
N THR A 76 -2.66 -2.27 4.51
CA THR A 76 -3.52 -1.38 3.75
C THR A 76 -4.76 -1.06 4.55
N LEU A 77 -5.00 0.22 4.77
CA LEU A 77 -6.21 0.70 5.43
C LEU A 77 -7.20 1.18 4.38
N VAL A 78 -8.45 0.79 4.55
CA VAL A 78 -9.55 1.30 3.73
C VAL A 78 -10.54 1.93 4.69
N ASP A 79 -10.73 3.23 4.56
CA ASP A 79 -11.60 4.02 5.45
C ASP A 79 -11.19 3.87 6.92
N GLY A 80 -9.90 3.73 7.18
CA GLY A 80 -9.38 3.65 8.54
C GLY A 80 -9.34 2.25 9.13
N GLU A 81 -9.79 1.25 8.39
CA GLU A 81 -9.79 -0.13 8.87
C GLU A 81 -8.81 -0.97 8.08
N ILE A 82 -8.18 -1.91 8.74
CA ILE A 82 -7.20 -2.78 8.09
C ILE A 82 -7.93 -3.74 7.16
N ALA A 83 -7.68 -3.59 5.86
CA ALA A 83 -8.29 -4.44 4.85
C ALA A 83 -7.36 -5.58 4.44
N VAL A 84 -6.06 -5.29 4.33
CA VAL A 84 -5.06 -6.27 3.93
C VAL A 84 -3.83 -6.06 4.79
N SER A 85 -3.18 -7.15 5.19
CA SER A 85 -1.93 -7.09 5.93
C SER A 85 -1.00 -8.18 5.42
N GLN A 86 0.30 -7.99 5.62
CA GLN A 86 1.37 -8.90 5.22
C GLN A 86 1.56 -9.03 3.71
N THR A 87 0.70 -8.39 2.92
CA THR A 87 0.81 -8.38 1.48
C THR A 87 0.14 -7.13 0.94
N TYR A 88 0.42 -6.80 -0.31
CA TYR A 88 -0.24 -5.68 -0.95
C TYR A 88 -1.58 -6.13 -1.52
N PRO A 89 -2.55 -5.21 -1.62
CA PRO A 89 -3.84 -5.57 -2.21
C PRO A 89 -3.67 -5.94 -3.67
N THR A 90 -4.53 -6.84 -4.12
CA THR A 90 -4.52 -7.22 -5.53
C THR A 90 -5.09 -6.09 -6.38
N THR A 91 -4.80 -6.14 -7.68
CA THR A 91 -5.38 -5.17 -8.61
C THR A 91 -6.90 -5.22 -8.56
N LYS A 92 -7.46 -6.43 -8.45
CA LYS A 92 -8.91 -6.60 -8.35
C LYS A 92 -9.47 -5.93 -7.09
N GLN A 93 -8.78 -6.10 -5.95
CA GLN A 93 -9.22 -5.46 -4.72
C GLN A 93 -9.20 -3.95 -4.83
N MET A 94 -8.14 -3.39 -5.40
CA MET A 94 -8.05 -1.95 -5.60
C MET A 94 -9.17 -1.46 -6.52
N SER A 95 -9.47 -2.22 -7.55
CA SER A 95 -10.54 -1.89 -8.47
C SER A 95 -11.90 -1.87 -7.74
N GLU A 96 -12.15 -2.87 -6.92
CA GLU A 96 -13.41 -2.96 -6.17
C GLU A 96 -13.57 -1.82 -5.17
N TRP A 97 -12.49 -1.46 -4.49
CA TRP A 97 -12.56 -0.39 -3.48
C TRP A 97 -12.75 0.98 -4.09
N THR A 98 -12.21 1.20 -5.26
CA THR A 98 -12.21 2.52 -5.89
C THR A 98 -13.31 2.68 -6.93
N GLY A 99 -13.85 1.57 -7.43
CA GLY A 99 -14.81 1.60 -8.51
C GLY A 99 -14.21 1.86 -9.88
N VAL A 100 -12.87 1.85 -9.96
CA VAL A 100 -12.17 2.08 -11.23
C VAL A 100 -11.77 0.73 -11.83
N ASN A 101 -12.03 0.56 -13.11
CA ASN A 101 -11.64 -0.67 -13.80
C ASN A 101 -10.13 -0.66 -14.06
N LEU A 102 -9.43 -1.59 -13.43
CA LEU A 102 -7.97 -1.71 -13.55
C LEU A 102 -7.56 -2.94 -14.36
N ASP A 103 -8.51 -3.60 -14.99
CA ASP A 103 -8.21 -4.82 -15.73
C ASP A 103 -7.34 -4.58 -16.95
N PHE A 104 -7.27 -3.33 -17.43
CA PHE A 104 -6.46 -2.99 -18.59
C PHE A 104 -4.97 -2.94 -18.26
N MET A 105 -4.62 -3.02 -16.99
CA MET A 105 -3.22 -2.88 -16.58
C MET A 105 -2.46 -4.19 -16.82
N PRO A 106 -1.21 -4.07 -17.29
CA PRO A 106 -0.36 -5.25 -17.38
C PRO A 106 -0.11 -5.78 -15.99
N VAL A 107 -0.49 -7.01 -15.79
CA VAL A 107 -0.39 -7.65 -14.48
C VAL A 107 0.84 -8.52 -14.44
N LYS A 108 1.39 -8.62 -13.32
CA LYS A 108 2.45 -9.52 -12.97
C LYS A 108 3.75 -8.96 -12.83
#